data_1cb7346964a18d38744d543da8d58985
#
_entry.id   1cb7346964a18d38744d543da8d58985
#
_cell.length_a   1.000
_cell.length_b   1.000
_cell.length_c   1.000
_cell.angle_alpha   90.00
_cell.angle_beta   90.00
_cell.angle_gamma   90.00
#
_symmetry.space_group_name_H-M   'P 1'
#
loop_
_entity.id
_entity.type
_entity.pdbx_description
1 polymer ?
#
loop_
_entity_poly.entity_id
_entity_poly.type
_entity_poly.pdbx_seq_one_letter_code
_entity_poly.pdbx_strand_id
1 'polypeptide(L)'
;MSRSLRNLATQGLTLGLAGLLLYFALRGVNWSDMAQAFQAAHWGWLIPIAFTVTFSHAIRAYRWVVFSRDLAPIDGRTLGLSDAFWITMMGYGANYIVPRSGEFLRGVRASQRTGLPFSALMGTIVAERVLDILCLGILLLVVGAVEFERLEPLMALVSLPSVSTTTLLFAGVATLVISGGALHWGLSRMRDTESRVGALLLAFRSGLATVTHSSRPGAVWGSTLIMWIAYVVMTWLPFVMFGQTDTYGVGLYDGMVLMAIGALGIVIPSPGGVGSYHFIAIQSLVLLYGFSETDAAAYAIFSHGAQLVLYVALAVVGMLLVGLPRKDQTTNDA
;
A
#
# COMPACT_ATOMS: atom_id res chain seq x y z
N MET A 1 -29.29 -4.98 -17.58
CA MET A 1 -28.04 -5.73 -17.46
C MET A 1 -28.01 -6.38 -16.07
N SER A 2 -27.96 -7.70 -15.96
CA SER A 2 -27.96 -8.39 -14.66
C SER A 2 -26.70 -8.00 -13.86
N ARG A 3 -26.77 -8.06 -12.51
CA ARG A 3 -25.63 -7.77 -11.61
C ARG A 3 -24.40 -8.62 -11.99
N SER A 4 -24.60 -9.85 -12.41
CA SER A 4 -23.57 -10.78 -12.87
C SER A 4 -22.86 -10.30 -14.15
N LEU A 5 -23.60 -9.85 -15.16
CA LEU A 5 -23.02 -9.35 -16.41
C LEU A 5 -22.22 -8.06 -16.20
N ARG A 6 -22.66 -7.18 -15.30
CA ARG A 6 -21.93 -5.96 -14.95
C ARG A 6 -20.62 -6.28 -14.25
N ASN A 7 -20.59 -7.24 -13.33
CA ASN A 7 -19.38 -7.67 -12.65
C ASN A 7 -18.37 -8.32 -13.62
N LEU A 8 -18.83 -9.18 -14.52
CA LEU A 8 -18.00 -9.79 -15.56
C LEU A 8 -17.43 -8.74 -16.52
N ALA A 9 -18.23 -7.76 -16.93
CA ALA A 9 -17.76 -6.66 -17.78
C ALA A 9 -16.71 -5.79 -17.08
N THR A 10 -16.89 -5.48 -15.79
CA THR A 10 -15.90 -4.71 -15.01
C THR A 10 -14.60 -5.50 -14.83
N GLN A 11 -14.68 -6.79 -14.52
CA GLN A 11 -13.49 -7.64 -14.39
C GLN A 11 -12.78 -7.79 -15.75
N GLY A 12 -13.51 -7.99 -16.84
CA GLY A 12 -12.94 -8.04 -18.17
C GLY A 12 -12.23 -6.72 -18.57
N LEU A 13 -12.83 -5.57 -18.22
CA LEU A 13 -12.23 -4.27 -18.48
C LEU A 13 -10.94 -4.04 -17.67
N THR A 14 -10.94 -4.39 -16.38
CA THR A 14 -9.75 -4.23 -15.52
C THR A 14 -8.61 -5.15 -15.93
N LEU A 15 -8.90 -6.40 -16.31
CA LEU A 15 -7.91 -7.35 -16.83
C LEU A 15 -7.40 -6.91 -18.22
N GLY A 16 -8.28 -6.42 -19.08
CA GLY A 16 -7.91 -5.89 -20.39
C GLY A 16 -6.99 -4.67 -20.27
N LEU A 17 -7.30 -3.74 -19.36
CA LEU A 17 -6.45 -2.58 -19.08
C LEU A 17 -5.09 -3.02 -18.51
N ALA A 18 -5.07 -3.95 -17.57
CA ALA A 18 -3.82 -4.47 -17.00
C ALA A 18 -2.94 -5.13 -18.08
N GLY A 19 -3.54 -5.95 -18.95
CA GLY A 19 -2.83 -6.59 -20.07
C GLY A 19 -2.30 -5.58 -21.09
N LEU A 20 -3.10 -4.56 -21.42
CA LEU A 20 -2.70 -3.48 -22.32
C LEU A 20 -1.52 -2.68 -21.76
N LEU A 21 -1.61 -2.28 -20.51
CA LEU A 21 -0.53 -1.54 -19.84
C LEU A 21 0.74 -2.39 -19.73
N LEU A 22 0.61 -3.68 -19.44
CA LEU A 22 1.74 -4.60 -19.39
C LEU A 22 2.36 -4.79 -20.79
N TYR A 23 1.55 -4.90 -21.85
CA TYR A 23 2.03 -4.96 -23.21
C TYR A 23 2.85 -3.72 -23.59
N PHE A 24 2.34 -2.53 -23.30
CA PHE A 24 3.08 -1.30 -23.57
C PHE A 24 4.33 -1.16 -22.70
N ALA A 25 4.28 -1.64 -21.46
CA ALA A 25 5.42 -1.64 -20.56
C ALA A 25 6.58 -2.53 -21.06
N LEU A 26 6.28 -3.63 -21.75
CA LEU A 26 7.26 -4.64 -22.13
C LEU A 26 7.58 -4.65 -23.63
N ARG A 27 7.02 -3.73 -24.42
CA ARG A 27 7.09 -3.75 -25.88
C ARG A 27 8.52 -3.66 -26.44
N GLY A 28 9.40 -2.90 -25.78
CA GLY A 28 10.79 -2.70 -26.19
C GLY A 28 11.80 -3.63 -25.51
N VAL A 29 11.34 -4.56 -24.67
CA VAL A 29 12.22 -5.40 -23.85
C VAL A 29 12.89 -6.49 -24.68
N ASN A 30 14.21 -6.57 -24.61
CA ASN A 30 14.97 -7.70 -25.11
C ASN A 30 14.99 -8.82 -24.04
N TRP A 31 14.26 -9.88 -24.29
CA TRP A 31 14.11 -10.99 -23.35
C TRP A 31 15.41 -11.75 -23.07
N SER A 32 16.33 -11.80 -24.07
CA SER A 32 17.65 -12.42 -23.90
C SER A 32 18.52 -11.62 -22.93
N ASP A 33 18.56 -10.29 -23.12
CA ASP A 33 19.34 -9.40 -22.27
C ASP A 33 18.75 -9.34 -20.85
N MET A 34 17.42 -9.37 -20.75
CA MET A 34 16.76 -9.46 -19.42
C MET A 34 17.12 -10.77 -18.71
N ALA A 35 17.13 -11.90 -19.41
CA ALA A 35 17.55 -13.17 -18.82
C ALA A 35 19.02 -13.12 -18.35
N GLN A 36 19.88 -12.45 -19.11
CA GLN A 36 21.30 -12.22 -18.69
C GLN A 36 21.37 -11.32 -17.45
N ALA A 37 20.57 -10.24 -17.40
CA ALA A 37 20.51 -9.38 -16.22
C ALA A 37 20.10 -10.15 -14.95
N PHE A 38 19.12 -11.07 -15.06
CA PHE A 38 18.75 -11.95 -13.95
C PHE A 38 19.85 -12.95 -13.58
N GLN A 39 20.58 -13.50 -14.56
CA GLN A 39 21.71 -14.39 -14.28
C GLN A 39 22.88 -13.67 -13.60
N ALA A 40 23.14 -12.42 -13.99
CA ALA A 40 24.20 -11.59 -13.43
C ALA A 40 23.82 -10.95 -12.07
N ALA A 41 22.55 -10.99 -11.69
CA ALA A 41 22.07 -10.36 -10.46
C ALA A 41 22.74 -10.93 -9.19
N HIS A 42 23.03 -10.07 -8.24
CA HIS A 42 23.61 -10.44 -6.94
C HIS A 42 22.51 -10.96 -6.00
N TRP A 43 22.12 -12.23 -6.15
CA TRP A 43 21.00 -12.86 -5.44
C TRP A 43 21.12 -12.85 -3.91
N GLY A 44 22.29 -12.60 -3.35
CA GLY A 44 22.48 -12.40 -1.91
C GLY A 44 21.65 -11.25 -1.35
N TRP A 45 21.30 -10.25 -2.19
CA TRP A 45 20.43 -9.13 -1.81
C TRP A 45 18.97 -9.51 -1.64
N LEU A 46 18.57 -10.71 -2.05
CA LEU A 46 17.21 -11.19 -1.80
C LEU A 46 16.86 -11.26 -0.30
N ILE A 47 17.85 -11.57 0.55
CA ILE A 47 17.69 -11.64 2.00
C ILE A 47 17.40 -10.24 2.59
N PRO A 48 18.21 -9.21 2.35
CA PRO A 48 17.91 -7.84 2.77
C PRO A 48 16.57 -7.32 2.22
N ILE A 49 16.23 -7.63 0.97
CA ILE A 49 14.95 -7.26 0.35
C ILE A 49 13.79 -7.91 1.11
N ALA A 50 13.80 -9.23 1.29
CA ALA A 50 12.75 -9.96 2.00
C ALA A 50 12.63 -9.49 3.46
N PHE A 51 13.75 -9.22 4.13
CA PHE A 51 13.78 -8.66 5.47
C PHE A 51 13.10 -7.28 5.51
N THR A 52 13.51 -6.36 4.63
CA THR A 52 12.98 -4.98 4.62
C THR A 52 11.48 -4.95 4.33
N VAL A 53 11.02 -5.78 3.37
CA VAL A 53 9.59 -5.92 3.07
C VAL A 53 8.84 -6.44 4.30
N THR A 54 9.30 -7.53 4.90
CA THR A 54 8.66 -8.12 6.09
C THR A 54 8.67 -7.16 7.28
N PHE A 55 9.79 -6.48 7.50
CA PHE A 55 9.97 -5.47 8.55
C PHE A 55 8.99 -4.30 8.37
N SER A 56 8.83 -3.76 7.16
CA SER A 56 7.90 -2.67 6.89
C SER A 56 6.46 -3.04 7.27
N HIS A 57 6.06 -4.28 7.01
CA HIS A 57 4.74 -4.79 7.39
C HIS A 57 4.60 -5.12 8.87
N ALA A 58 5.68 -5.51 9.54
CA ALA A 58 5.70 -5.66 11.00
C ALA A 58 5.50 -4.30 11.68
N ILE A 59 6.16 -3.25 11.18
CA ILE A 59 5.95 -1.87 11.67
C ILE A 59 4.53 -1.38 11.38
N ARG A 60 3.94 -1.69 10.21
CA ARG A 60 2.54 -1.41 9.90
C ARG A 60 1.60 -2.12 10.88
N ALA A 61 1.84 -3.40 11.16
CA ALA A 61 1.06 -4.16 12.13
C ALA A 61 1.19 -3.57 13.55
N TYR A 62 2.39 -3.13 13.95
CA TYR A 62 2.61 -2.44 15.21
C TYR A 62 1.79 -1.13 15.28
N ARG A 63 1.81 -0.30 14.24
CA ARG A 63 1.02 0.94 14.17
C ARG A 63 -0.48 0.62 14.32
N TRP A 64 -0.97 -0.43 13.68
CA TRP A 64 -2.36 -0.86 13.83
C TRP A 64 -2.69 -1.32 15.26
N VAL A 65 -1.78 -2.03 15.93
CA VAL A 65 -1.90 -2.35 17.34
C VAL A 65 -2.01 -1.09 18.18
N VAL A 66 -1.20 -0.06 17.90
CA VAL A 66 -1.26 1.23 18.62
C VAL A 66 -2.65 1.86 18.45
N PHE A 67 -3.19 1.93 17.22
CA PHE A 67 -4.55 2.45 16.99
C PHE A 67 -5.63 1.62 17.68
N SER A 68 -5.52 0.28 17.65
CA SER A 68 -6.54 -0.58 18.24
C SER A 68 -6.58 -0.53 19.78
N ARG A 69 -5.49 -0.14 20.43
CA ARG A 69 -5.42 0.02 21.90
C ARG A 69 -6.23 1.20 22.41
N ASP A 70 -6.47 2.21 21.57
CA ASP A 70 -7.29 3.36 21.93
C ASP A 70 -8.80 3.07 21.78
N LEU A 71 -9.15 1.86 21.29
CA LEU A 71 -10.53 1.37 21.30
C LEU A 71 -10.85 0.71 22.64
N ALA A 72 -12.03 1.01 23.18
CA ALA A 72 -12.47 0.38 24.43
C ALA A 72 -12.70 -1.13 24.21
N PRO A 73 -11.97 -2.02 24.88
CA PRO A 73 -12.20 -3.45 24.77
C PRO A 73 -13.49 -3.85 25.50
N ILE A 74 -14.28 -4.77 24.90
CA ILE A 74 -15.49 -5.29 25.54
C ILE A 74 -15.12 -6.30 26.63
N ASP A 75 -14.08 -7.13 26.40
CA ASP A 75 -13.66 -8.22 27.32
C ASP A 75 -12.20 -8.09 27.76
N GLY A 76 -11.61 -6.89 27.73
CA GLY A 76 -10.20 -6.67 28.08
C GLY A 76 -9.19 -7.27 27.09
N ARG A 77 -9.63 -7.91 26.00
CA ARG A 77 -8.77 -8.48 24.97
C ARG A 77 -8.27 -7.38 24.03
N THR A 78 -6.98 -7.32 23.80
CA THR A 78 -6.35 -6.38 22.87
C THR A 78 -5.76 -7.12 21.67
N LEU A 79 -5.63 -6.41 20.52
CA LEU A 79 -4.97 -6.93 19.35
C LEU A 79 -3.46 -7.08 19.64
N GLY A 80 -2.95 -8.33 19.62
CA GLY A 80 -1.52 -8.60 19.78
C GLY A 80 -0.75 -8.32 18.48
N LEU A 81 0.57 -8.03 18.59
CA LEU A 81 1.42 -7.75 17.42
C LEU A 81 1.48 -8.93 16.44
N SER A 82 1.61 -10.15 16.94
CA SER A 82 1.62 -11.35 16.10
C SER A 82 0.31 -11.53 15.33
N ASP A 83 -0.84 -11.40 16.00
CA ASP A 83 -2.14 -11.49 15.35
C ASP A 83 -2.31 -10.38 14.31
N ALA A 84 -1.95 -9.13 14.65
CA ALA A 84 -2.00 -7.99 13.75
C ALA A 84 -1.15 -8.21 12.50
N PHE A 85 0.07 -8.75 12.65
CA PHE A 85 0.98 -9.03 11.54
C PHE A 85 0.38 -10.09 10.60
N TRP A 86 0.01 -11.25 11.13
CA TRP A 86 -0.50 -12.34 10.30
C TRP A 86 -1.83 -12.00 9.65
N ILE A 87 -2.73 -11.33 10.35
CA ILE A 87 -4.00 -10.83 9.79
C ILE A 87 -3.72 -9.82 8.67
N THR A 88 -2.71 -8.96 8.82
CA THR A 88 -2.31 -8.01 7.77
C THR A 88 -1.78 -8.75 6.56
N MET A 89 -0.93 -9.76 6.73
CA MET A 89 -0.41 -10.57 5.61
C MET A 89 -1.54 -11.33 4.89
N MET A 90 -2.49 -11.91 5.63
CA MET A 90 -3.69 -12.52 5.03
C MET A 90 -4.48 -11.50 4.20
N GLY A 91 -4.59 -10.25 4.69
CA GLY A 91 -5.23 -9.16 3.95
C GLY A 91 -4.53 -8.85 2.63
N TYR A 92 -3.19 -8.80 2.61
CA TYR A 92 -2.44 -8.60 1.37
C TYR A 92 -2.65 -9.76 0.39
N GLY A 93 -2.59 -11.00 0.85
CA GLY A 93 -2.90 -12.17 0.01
C GLY A 93 -4.32 -12.12 -0.57
N ALA A 94 -5.31 -11.75 0.24
CA ALA A 94 -6.70 -11.62 -0.21
C ALA A 94 -6.87 -10.57 -1.32
N ASN A 95 -6.12 -9.47 -1.28
CA ASN A 95 -6.17 -8.41 -2.30
C ASN A 95 -5.70 -8.87 -3.69
N TYR A 96 -4.87 -9.92 -3.78
CA TYR A 96 -4.50 -10.52 -5.06
C TYR A 96 -5.61 -11.42 -5.65
N ILE A 97 -6.46 -11.99 -4.80
CA ILE A 97 -7.59 -12.83 -5.25
C ILE A 97 -8.79 -11.96 -5.58
N VAL A 98 -9.17 -11.09 -4.65
CA VAL A 98 -10.29 -10.15 -4.80
C VAL A 98 -9.81 -8.75 -4.43
N PRO A 99 -9.70 -7.83 -5.39
CA PRO A 99 -9.23 -6.47 -5.14
C PRO A 99 -10.00 -5.81 -3.99
N ARG A 100 -9.26 -5.18 -3.07
CA ARG A 100 -9.78 -4.45 -1.89
C ARG A 100 -10.52 -5.30 -0.84
N SER A 101 -10.47 -6.64 -0.92
CA SER A 101 -11.07 -7.52 0.10
C SER A 101 -10.22 -7.63 1.37
N GLY A 102 -8.95 -7.29 1.29
CA GLY A 102 -7.99 -7.46 2.38
C GLY A 102 -8.30 -6.62 3.60
N GLU A 103 -8.73 -5.38 3.42
CA GLU A 103 -9.13 -4.49 4.52
C GLU A 103 -10.34 -5.05 5.28
N PHE A 104 -11.33 -5.55 4.55
CA PHE A 104 -12.50 -6.20 5.13
C PHE A 104 -12.11 -7.47 5.90
N LEU A 105 -11.26 -8.33 5.31
CA LEU A 105 -10.75 -9.54 5.97
C LEU A 105 -10.00 -9.20 7.26
N ARG A 106 -9.16 -8.17 7.24
CA ARG A 106 -8.44 -7.68 8.44
C ARG A 106 -9.42 -7.31 9.55
N GLY A 107 -10.44 -6.51 9.25
CA GLY A 107 -11.47 -6.09 10.22
C GLY A 107 -12.23 -7.28 10.82
N VAL A 108 -12.67 -8.21 9.96
CA VAL A 108 -13.40 -9.42 10.41
C VAL A 108 -12.54 -10.29 11.32
N ARG A 109 -11.30 -10.60 10.89
CA ARG A 109 -10.40 -11.48 11.67
C ARG A 109 -9.99 -10.86 13.00
N ALA A 110 -9.68 -9.58 13.01
CA ALA A 110 -9.34 -8.88 14.25
C ALA A 110 -10.54 -8.83 15.21
N SER A 111 -11.77 -8.58 14.70
CA SER A 111 -12.99 -8.61 15.51
C SER A 111 -13.21 -9.99 16.14
N GLN A 112 -13.04 -11.06 15.38
CA GLN A 112 -13.15 -12.44 15.88
C GLN A 112 -12.11 -12.78 16.96
N ARG A 113 -10.92 -12.18 16.89
CA ARG A 113 -9.81 -12.44 17.83
C ARG A 113 -9.92 -11.62 19.13
N THR A 114 -10.45 -10.41 19.04
CA THR A 114 -10.39 -9.43 20.12
C THR A 114 -11.76 -9.16 20.77
N GLY A 115 -12.87 -9.51 20.09
CA GLY A 115 -14.21 -9.06 20.49
C GLY A 115 -14.49 -7.58 20.22
N LEU A 116 -13.50 -6.81 19.72
CA LEU A 116 -13.71 -5.41 19.37
C LEU A 116 -14.75 -5.28 18.23
N PRO A 117 -15.59 -4.22 18.24
CA PRO A 117 -16.56 -4.02 17.18
C PRO A 117 -15.89 -3.92 15.81
N PHE A 118 -16.38 -4.66 14.81
CA PHE A 118 -15.87 -4.65 13.44
C PHE A 118 -15.81 -3.22 12.88
N SER A 119 -16.84 -2.40 13.12
CA SER A 119 -16.90 -1.01 12.66
C SER A 119 -15.80 -0.13 13.24
N ALA A 120 -15.46 -0.30 14.53
CA ALA A 120 -14.35 0.42 15.15
C ALA A 120 -13.00 0.02 14.54
N LEU A 121 -12.78 -1.28 14.32
CA LEU A 121 -11.57 -1.78 13.66
C LEU A 121 -11.48 -1.30 12.21
N MET A 122 -12.59 -1.26 11.47
CA MET A 122 -12.63 -0.65 10.14
C MET A 122 -12.28 0.84 10.20
N GLY A 123 -12.74 1.56 11.24
CA GLY A 123 -12.34 2.95 11.49
C GLY A 123 -10.83 3.11 11.63
N THR A 124 -10.16 2.23 12.37
CA THR A 124 -8.68 2.26 12.51
C THR A 124 -7.97 1.93 11.20
N ILE A 125 -8.48 0.99 10.41
CA ILE A 125 -7.93 0.64 9.09
C ILE A 125 -8.05 1.83 8.12
N VAL A 126 -9.19 2.52 8.13
CA VAL A 126 -9.36 3.76 7.34
C VAL A 126 -8.44 4.87 7.86
N ALA A 127 -8.27 4.99 9.18
CA ALA A 127 -7.32 5.91 9.80
C ALA A 127 -5.88 5.69 9.30
N GLU A 128 -5.43 4.43 9.20
CA GLU A 128 -4.14 4.09 8.59
C GLU A 128 -4.06 4.58 7.14
N ARG A 129 -5.10 4.37 6.33
CA ARG A 129 -5.13 4.79 4.92
C ARG A 129 -5.09 6.30 4.75
N VAL A 130 -5.84 7.03 5.59
CA VAL A 130 -5.80 8.50 5.59
C VAL A 130 -4.39 9.00 5.88
N LEU A 131 -3.73 8.46 6.91
CA LEU A 131 -2.35 8.83 7.25
C LEU A 131 -1.37 8.49 6.12
N ASP A 132 -1.49 7.30 5.51
CA ASP A 132 -0.64 6.89 4.40
C ASP A 132 -0.85 7.80 3.16
N ILE A 133 -2.09 8.17 2.84
CA ILE A 133 -2.40 9.09 1.73
C ILE A 133 -1.84 10.49 2.00
N LEU A 134 -1.92 10.98 3.24
CA LEU A 134 -1.34 12.27 3.61
C LEU A 134 0.19 12.26 3.47
N CYS A 135 0.86 11.21 3.94
CA CYS A 135 2.30 11.06 3.80
C CYS A 135 2.71 10.97 2.31
N LEU A 136 1.99 10.17 1.51
CA LEU A 136 2.24 10.08 0.08
C LEU A 136 2.01 11.41 -0.63
N GLY A 137 0.93 12.12 -0.29
CA GLY A 137 0.63 13.43 -0.85
C GLY A 137 1.73 14.45 -0.57
N ILE A 138 2.23 14.51 0.68
CA ILE A 138 3.35 15.36 1.06
C ILE A 138 4.61 14.97 0.26
N LEU A 139 4.91 13.67 0.16
CA LEU A 139 6.06 13.19 -0.58
C LEU A 139 5.98 13.54 -2.07
N LEU A 140 4.80 13.35 -2.70
CA LEU A 140 4.58 13.73 -4.10
C LEU A 140 4.71 15.23 -4.32
N LEU A 141 4.27 16.07 -3.37
CA LEU A 141 4.46 17.52 -3.44
C LEU A 141 5.95 17.90 -3.35
N VAL A 142 6.70 17.25 -2.45
CA VAL A 142 8.15 17.49 -2.32
C VAL A 142 8.88 17.04 -3.58
N VAL A 143 8.63 15.81 -4.06
CA VAL A 143 9.23 15.29 -5.30
C VAL A 143 8.85 16.16 -6.49
N GLY A 144 7.58 16.53 -6.61
CA GLY A 144 7.11 17.42 -7.70
C GLY A 144 7.75 18.80 -7.67
N ALA A 145 8.02 19.35 -6.49
CA ALA A 145 8.67 20.66 -6.37
C ALA A 145 10.19 20.61 -6.66
N VAL A 146 10.85 19.51 -6.25
CA VAL A 146 12.32 19.36 -6.40
C VAL A 146 12.70 18.86 -7.78
N GLU A 147 11.95 17.89 -8.31
CA GLU A 147 12.27 17.20 -9.58
C GLU A 147 11.44 17.70 -10.76
N PHE A 148 10.86 18.88 -10.66
CA PHE A 148 9.89 19.38 -11.65
C PHE A 148 10.37 19.27 -13.10
N GLU A 149 11.57 19.79 -13.36
CA GLU A 149 12.15 19.79 -14.71
C GLU A 149 12.38 18.38 -15.24
N ARG A 150 12.76 17.44 -14.36
CA ARG A 150 12.96 16.03 -14.72
C ARG A 150 11.64 15.28 -14.94
N LEU A 151 10.54 15.72 -14.33
CA LEU A 151 9.23 15.09 -14.46
C LEU A 151 8.48 15.50 -15.72
N GLU A 152 8.90 16.59 -16.41
CA GLU A 152 8.24 17.09 -17.62
C GLU A 152 8.04 16.01 -18.69
N PRO A 153 9.07 15.18 -19.08
CA PRO A 153 8.90 14.12 -20.06
C PRO A 153 7.88 13.05 -19.64
N LEU A 154 7.81 12.74 -18.34
CA LEU A 154 6.86 11.77 -17.81
C LEU A 154 5.42 12.33 -17.84
N MET A 155 5.26 13.63 -17.54
CA MET A 155 3.96 14.30 -17.61
C MET A 155 3.46 14.40 -19.06
N ALA A 156 4.35 14.56 -20.03
CA ALA A 156 4.01 14.58 -21.44
C ALA A 156 3.37 13.26 -21.94
N LEU A 157 3.74 12.12 -21.35
CA LEU A 157 3.11 10.82 -21.67
C LEU A 157 1.60 10.79 -21.36
N VAL A 158 1.16 11.55 -20.35
CA VAL A 158 -0.24 11.55 -19.91
C VAL A 158 -1.07 12.56 -20.69
N SER A 159 -0.45 13.32 -21.64
CA SER A 159 -1.10 14.34 -22.46
C SER A 159 -1.97 15.30 -21.62
N LEU A 160 -1.52 15.61 -20.41
CA LEU A 160 -2.20 16.59 -19.57
C LEU A 160 -2.13 17.94 -20.32
N PRO A 161 -3.24 18.68 -20.45
CA PRO A 161 -3.17 20.04 -20.98
C PRO A 161 -2.14 20.79 -20.16
N SER A 162 -1.49 21.78 -20.78
CA SER A 162 -0.39 22.59 -20.20
C SER A 162 -0.83 23.26 -18.89
N VAL A 163 -0.97 22.46 -17.84
CA VAL A 163 -1.28 22.92 -16.49
C VAL A 163 0.03 23.27 -15.83
N SER A 164 0.19 24.51 -15.40
CA SER A 164 1.42 24.90 -14.71
C SER A 164 1.60 24.04 -13.46
N THR A 165 2.86 23.74 -13.13
CA THR A 165 3.21 23.00 -11.89
C THR A 165 2.62 23.65 -10.66
N THR A 166 2.64 24.97 -10.62
CA THR A 166 2.03 25.74 -9.55
C THR A 166 0.56 25.38 -9.41
N THR A 167 -0.17 25.24 -10.52
CA THR A 167 -1.58 24.83 -10.50
C THR A 167 -1.75 23.38 -10.00
N LEU A 168 -0.88 22.44 -10.40
CA LEU A 168 -0.92 21.06 -9.92
C LEU A 168 -0.60 20.97 -8.42
N LEU A 169 0.40 21.70 -7.95
CA LEU A 169 0.74 21.80 -6.54
C LEU A 169 -0.41 22.39 -5.72
N PHE A 170 -0.99 23.51 -6.18
CA PHE A 170 -2.14 24.12 -5.52
C PHE A 170 -3.36 23.19 -5.53
N ALA A 171 -3.64 22.52 -6.66
CA ALA A 171 -4.73 21.54 -6.75
C ALA A 171 -4.51 20.35 -5.80
N GLY A 172 -3.27 19.86 -5.69
CA GLY A 172 -2.91 18.79 -4.75
C GLY A 172 -3.12 19.22 -3.29
N VAL A 173 -2.59 20.38 -2.91
CA VAL A 173 -2.77 20.95 -1.56
C VAL A 173 -4.25 21.21 -1.29
N ALA A 174 -4.97 21.84 -2.22
CA ALA A 174 -6.40 22.10 -2.08
C ALA A 174 -7.20 20.80 -1.90
N THR A 175 -6.88 19.75 -2.67
CA THR A 175 -7.52 18.44 -2.53
C THR A 175 -7.28 17.83 -1.15
N LEU A 176 -6.05 17.90 -0.63
CA LEU A 176 -5.72 17.41 0.72
C LEU A 176 -6.47 18.21 1.80
N VAL A 177 -6.49 19.54 1.71
CA VAL A 177 -7.17 20.42 2.66
C VAL A 177 -8.69 20.20 2.61
N ILE A 178 -9.27 20.17 1.41
CA ILE A 178 -10.72 19.95 1.24
C ILE A 178 -11.13 18.58 1.74
N SER A 179 -10.37 17.53 1.39
CA SER A 179 -10.66 16.16 1.83
C SER A 179 -10.54 16.02 3.35
N GLY A 180 -9.49 16.60 3.95
CA GLY A 180 -9.30 16.64 5.40
C GLY A 180 -10.41 17.45 6.10
N GLY A 181 -10.77 18.60 5.56
CA GLY A 181 -11.85 19.45 6.07
C GLY A 181 -13.22 18.78 5.97
N ALA A 182 -13.53 18.14 4.83
CA ALA A 182 -14.76 17.40 4.63
C ALA A 182 -14.88 16.20 5.58
N LEU A 183 -13.76 15.48 5.78
CA LEU A 183 -13.69 14.38 6.74
C LEU A 183 -13.92 14.88 8.17
N HIS A 184 -13.22 15.94 8.58
CA HIS A 184 -13.40 16.55 9.90
C HIS A 184 -14.84 17.02 10.11
N TRP A 185 -15.41 17.74 9.13
CA TRP A 185 -16.78 18.23 9.19
C TRP A 185 -17.80 17.07 9.23
N GLY A 186 -17.63 16.03 8.41
CA GLY A 186 -18.47 14.84 8.42
C GLY A 186 -18.46 14.15 9.78
N LEU A 187 -17.24 13.96 10.36
CA LEU A 187 -17.08 13.36 11.68
C LEU A 187 -17.69 14.21 12.81
N SER A 188 -17.54 15.52 12.75
CA SER A 188 -18.06 16.42 13.80
C SER A 188 -19.59 16.47 13.82
N ARG A 189 -20.25 16.14 12.71
CA ARG A 189 -21.70 16.10 12.60
C ARG A 189 -22.35 14.76 12.96
N MET A 190 -21.55 13.68 13.09
CA MET A 190 -22.03 12.40 13.58
C MET A 190 -22.36 12.54 15.06
N ARG A 191 -23.64 12.62 15.39
CA ARG A 191 -24.16 12.67 16.77
C ARG A 191 -24.67 11.30 17.18
N ASP A 192 -24.75 11.07 18.50
CA ASP A 192 -25.34 9.87 19.05
C ASP A 192 -26.75 9.68 18.50
N THR A 193 -27.00 8.52 17.95
CA THR A 193 -28.32 8.08 17.56
C THR A 193 -28.60 6.76 18.26
N GLU A 194 -29.79 6.61 18.81
CA GLU A 194 -30.24 5.37 19.46
C GLU A 194 -30.42 4.20 18.48
N SER A 195 -30.20 4.46 17.18
CA SER A 195 -30.31 3.44 16.14
C SER A 195 -29.07 2.55 16.06
N ARG A 196 -29.25 1.27 15.63
CA ARG A 196 -28.14 0.34 15.36
C ARG A 196 -27.12 0.92 14.37
N VAL A 197 -27.60 1.67 13.37
CA VAL A 197 -26.75 2.35 12.39
C VAL A 197 -25.93 3.46 13.05
N GLY A 198 -26.54 4.22 13.97
CA GLY A 198 -25.84 5.24 14.74
C GLY A 198 -24.70 4.66 15.60
N ALA A 199 -24.94 3.55 16.29
CA ALA A 199 -23.92 2.88 17.08
C ALA A 199 -22.74 2.38 16.21
N LEU A 200 -23.01 1.84 14.99
CA LEU A 200 -21.98 1.44 14.05
C LEU A 200 -21.15 2.64 13.55
N LEU A 201 -21.81 3.77 13.25
CA LEU A 201 -21.14 5.00 12.82
C LEU A 201 -20.28 5.61 13.92
N LEU A 202 -20.75 5.58 15.17
CA LEU A 202 -19.96 6.05 16.32
C LEU A 202 -18.73 5.18 16.56
N ALA A 203 -18.88 3.86 16.51
CA ALA A 203 -17.75 2.95 16.64
C ALA A 203 -16.73 3.14 15.49
N PHE A 204 -17.21 3.37 14.28
CA PHE A 204 -16.33 3.72 13.13
C PHE A 204 -15.60 5.06 13.36
N ARG A 205 -16.33 6.10 13.83
CA ARG A 205 -15.75 7.40 14.17
C ARG A 205 -14.68 7.28 15.27
N SER A 206 -14.92 6.49 16.32
CA SER A 206 -13.93 6.28 17.39
C SER A 206 -12.64 5.69 16.85
N GLY A 207 -12.74 4.69 15.93
CA GLY A 207 -11.58 4.12 15.25
C GLY A 207 -10.83 5.14 14.41
N LEU A 208 -11.54 5.99 13.67
CA LEU A 208 -10.91 7.02 12.83
C LEU A 208 -10.26 8.14 13.65
N ALA A 209 -10.84 8.49 14.79
CA ALA A 209 -10.28 9.50 15.70
C ALA A 209 -8.93 9.10 16.31
N THR A 210 -8.53 7.82 16.25
CA THR A 210 -7.24 7.36 16.77
C THR A 210 -6.02 8.00 16.08
N VAL A 211 -6.17 8.57 14.88
CA VAL A 211 -5.09 9.31 14.21
C VAL A 211 -4.76 10.61 14.98
N THR A 212 -5.81 11.35 15.37
CA THR A 212 -5.65 12.68 15.97
C THR A 212 -5.62 12.65 17.50
N HIS A 213 -6.22 11.63 18.10
CA HIS A 213 -6.39 11.50 19.54
C HIS A 213 -5.74 10.24 20.10
N SER A 214 -4.69 9.73 19.45
CA SER A 214 -3.96 8.58 19.98
C SER A 214 -3.34 8.89 21.34
N SER A 215 -3.50 7.96 22.28
CA SER A 215 -2.81 8.00 23.58
C SER A 215 -1.28 7.93 23.45
N ARG A 216 -0.77 7.53 22.27
CA ARG A 216 0.66 7.31 21.99
C ARG A 216 1.10 7.94 20.66
N PRO A 217 1.00 9.28 20.54
CA PRO A 217 1.29 9.96 19.26
C PRO A 217 2.73 9.72 18.77
N GLY A 218 3.70 9.65 19.68
CA GLY A 218 5.09 9.33 19.33
C GLY A 218 5.24 7.94 18.67
N ALA A 219 4.47 6.94 19.12
CA ALA A 219 4.48 5.61 18.51
C ALA A 219 3.84 5.63 17.11
N VAL A 220 2.77 6.40 16.91
CA VAL A 220 2.11 6.56 15.60
C VAL A 220 3.05 7.20 14.59
N TRP A 221 3.62 8.36 14.93
CA TRP A 221 4.50 9.08 14.02
C TRP A 221 5.84 8.38 13.82
N GLY A 222 6.43 7.83 14.89
CA GLY A 222 7.68 7.07 14.80
C GLY A 222 7.53 5.82 13.94
N SER A 223 6.47 5.03 14.13
CA SER A 223 6.21 3.86 13.26
C SER A 223 5.90 4.27 11.83
N THR A 224 5.21 5.38 11.60
CA THR A 224 4.97 5.91 10.26
C THR A 224 6.29 6.26 9.59
N LEU A 225 7.16 7.03 10.23
CA LEU A 225 8.46 7.42 9.68
C LEU A 225 9.33 6.19 9.34
N ILE A 226 9.47 5.26 10.29
CA ILE A 226 10.26 4.02 10.08
C ILE A 226 9.71 3.20 8.91
N MET A 227 8.38 3.08 8.82
CA MET A 227 7.73 2.36 7.73
C MET A 227 8.01 3.01 6.37
N TRP A 228 7.94 4.35 6.27
CA TRP A 228 8.20 5.06 5.02
C TRP A 228 9.67 4.99 4.62
N ILE A 229 10.61 5.07 5.59
CA ILE A 229 12.04 4.80 5.34
C ILE A 229 12.24 3.37 4.80
N ALA A 230 11.59 2.39 5.41
CA ALA A 230 11.67 1.00 4.93
C ALA A 230 11.12 0.85 3.50
N TYR A 231 10.08 1.60 3.11
CA TYR A 231 9.56 1.60 1.72
C TYR A 231 10.58 2.18 0.74
N VAL A 232 11.28 3.27 1.11
CA VAL A 232 12.35 3.83 0.28
C VAL A 232 13.49 2.81 0.10
N VAL A 233 13.94 2.20 1.19
CA VAL A 233 14.99 1.16 1.15
C VAL A 233 14.54 -0.03 0.32
N MET A 234 13.30 -0.49 0.48
CA MET A 234 12.74 -1.61 -0.29
C MET A 234 12.71 -1.31 -1.79
N THR A 235 12.49 -0.05 -2.19
CA THR A 235 12.51 0.37 -3.60
C THR A 235 13.92 0.50 -4.12
N TRP A 236 14.89 0.90 -3.28
CA TRP A 236 16.29 1.06 -3.67
C TRP A 236 17.06 -0.26 -3.78
N LEU A 237 16.82 -1.22 -2.89
CA LEU A 237 17.60 -2.48 -2.84
C LEU A 237 17.63 -3.28 -4.16
N PRO A 238 16.56 -3.35 -4.99
CA PRO A 238 16.65 -4.01 -6.29
C PRO A 238 17.64 -3.36 -7.25
N PHE A 239 17.87 -2.03 -7.19
CA PHE A 239 18.93 -1.39 -7.98
C PHE A 239 20.31 -1.94 -7.61
N VAL A 240 20.57 -2.12 -6.30
CA VAL A 240 21.82 -2.69 -5.82
C VAL A 240 21.96 -4.14 -6.28
N MET A 241 20.87 -4.91 -6.20
CA MET A 241 20.86 -6.33 -6.61
C MET A 241 21.24 -6.51 -8.09
N PHE A 242 20.74 -5.62 -8.98
CA PHE A 242 21.05 -5.67 -10.41
C PHE A 242 22.31 -4.89 -10.82
N GLY A 243 23.06 -4.30 -9.86
CA GLY A 243 24.24 -3.46 -10.17
C GLY A 243 23.89 -2.14 -10.87
N GLN A 244 22.65 -1.74 -10.80
CA GLN A 244 22.11 -0.55 -11.50
C GLN A 244 22.52 0.76 -10.79
N THR A 245 22.88 0.69 -9.51
CA THR A 245 23.43 1.84 -8.76
C THR A 245 24.66 2.41 -9.42
N ASP A 246 25.58 1.55 -9.86
CA ASP A 246 26.84 1.98 -10.46
C ASP A 246 26.64 2.32 -11.94
N THR A 247 25.79 1.56 -12.64
CA THR A 247 25.54 1.74 -14.07
C THR A 247 24.81 3.05 -14.39
N TYR A 248 23.79 3.40 -13.58
CA TYR A 248 22.92 4.56 -13.82
C TYR A 248 23.09 5.68 -12.79
N GLY A 249 23.96 5.52 -11.81
CA GLY A 249 24.20 6.52 -10.77
C GLY A 249 23.01 6.73 -9.83
N VAL A 250 22.12 5.72 -9.68
CA VAL A 250 20.91 5.84 -8.88
C VAL A 250 21.17 5.44 -7.43
N GLY A 251 20.68 6.26 -6.50
CA GLY A 251 20.86 6.09 -5.05
C GLY A 251 19.54 5.95 -4.30
N LEU A 252 19.63 6.08 -2.99
CA LEU A 252 18.48 5.99 -2.09
C LEU A 252 17.42 7.09 -2.37
N TYR A 253 17.88 8.29 -2.76
CA TYR A 253 17.00 9.39 -3.14
C TYR A 253 16.16 9.03 -4.37
N ASP A 254 16.77 8.43 -5.39
CA ASP A 254 16.08 8.02 -6.61
C ASP A 254 15.09 6.87 -6.33
N GLY A 255 15.43 6.00 -5.38
CA GLY A 255 14.47 5.02 -4.82
C GLY A 255 13.25 5.68 -4.19
N MET A 256 13.43 6.81 -3.48
CA MET A 256 12.33 7.59 -2.92
C MET A 256 11.47 8.24 -4.02
N VAL A 257 12.08 8.82 -5.03
CA VAL A 257 11.38 9.41 -6.19
C VAL A 257 10.57 8.34 -6.91
N LEU A 258 11.19 7.18 -7.22
CA LEU A 258 10.51 6.08 -7.88
C LEU A 258 9.39 5.49 -7.04
N MET A 259 9.55 5.39 -5.72
CA MET A 259 8.50 4.94 -4.80
C MET A 259 7.28 5.89 -4.86
N ALA A 260 7.51 7.20 -4.83
CA ALA A 260 6.45 8.19 -4.89
C ALA A 260 5.67 8.12 -6.23
N ILE A 261 6.38 8.07 -7.36
CA ILE A 261 5.76 7.98 -8.69
C ILE A 261 5.11 6.61 -8.90
N GLY A 262 5.77 5.52 -8.51
CA GLY A 262 5.26 4.15 -8.62
C GLY A 262 3.97 3.93 -7.83
N ALA A 263 3.79 4.64 -6.71
CA ALA A 263 2.54 4.61 -5.94
C ALA A 263 1.34 5.12 -6.76
N LEU A 264 1.52 6.04 -7.70
CA LEU A 264 0.48 6.48 -8.63
C LEU A 264 -0.01 5.35 -9.52
N GLY A 265 0.89 4.43 -9.90
CA GLY A 265 0.53 3.23 -10.69
C GLY A 265 -0.44 2.30 -9.96
N ILE A 266 -0.36 2.25 -8.64
CA ILE A 266 -1.26 1.42 -7.81
C ILE A 266 -2.66 2.02 -7.70
N VAL A 267 -2.81 3.33 -7.90
CA VAL A 267 -4.12 4.02 -7.92
C VAL A 267 -4.95 3.59 -9.13
N ILE A 268 -4.29 3.29 -10.24
CA ILE A 268 -4.96 2.80 -11.46
C ILE A 268 -5.58 1.41 -11.16
N PRO A 269 -6.87 1.21 -11.42
CA PRO A 269 -7.57 -0.02 -11.06
C PRO A 269 -7.08 -1.20 -11.93
N SER A 270 -6.04 -1.87 -11.47
CA SER A 270 -5.52 -3.12 -12.03
C SER A 270 -5.34 -4.16 -10.93
N PRO A 271 -5.55 -5.46 -11.20
CA PRO A 271 -5.40 -6.51 -10.20
C PRO A 271 -3.98 -6.51 -9.62
N GLY A 272 -3.85 -6.24 -8.32
CA GLY A 272 -2.56 -6.17 -7.64
C GLY A 272 -1.58 -5.13 -8.16
N GLY A 273 -2.01 -4.15 -8.98
CA GLY A 273 -1.11 -3.17 -9.62
C GLY A 273 -0.38 -3.71 -10.87
N VAL A 274 -0.69 -4.93 -11.31
CA VAL A 274 -0.06 -5.55 -12.49
C VAL A 274 -0.38 -4.71 -13.74
N GLY A 275 0.63 -4.46 -14.53
CA GLY A 275 0.55 -3.60 -15.73
C GLY A 275 0.74 -2.13 -15.38
N SER A 276 -0.10 -1.53 -14.55
CA SER A 276 -0.03 -0.10 -14.22
C SER A 276 1.25 0.28 -13.47
N TYR A 277 1.63 -0.48 -12.45
CA TYR A 277 2.91 -0.27 -11.77
C TYR A 277 4.09 -0.49 -12.72
N HIS A 278 4.07 -1.59 -13.52
CA HIS A 278 5.16 -1.88 -14.44
C HIS A 278 5.32 -0.76 -15.47
N PHE A 279 4.23 -0.30 -16.06
CA PHE A 279 4.28 0.79 -17.04
C PHE A 279 4.87 2.06 -16.43
N ILE A 280 4.36 2.51 -15.28
CA ILE A 280 4.83 3.75 -14.65
C ILE A 280 6.28 3.60 -14.17
N ALA A 281 6.66 2.49 -13.55
CA ALA A 281 8.01 2.28 -13.06
C ALA A 281 9.03 2.23 -14.21
N ILE A 282 8.75 1.48 -15.30
CA ILE A 282 9.63 1.38 -16.46
C ILE A 282 9.77 2.73 -17.14
N GLN A 283 8.66 3.43 -17.42
CA GLN A 283 8.72 4.74 -18.07
C GLN A 283 9.44 5.78 -17.19
N SER A 284 9.26 5.72 -15.88
CA SER A 284 10.01 6.60 -14.96
C SER A 284 11.51 6.34 -15.02
N LEU A 285 11.92 5.08 -15.00
CA LEU A 285 13.35 4.72 -15.05
C LEU A 285 13.98 5.10 -16.40
N VAL A 286 13.28 4.87 -17.50
CA VAL A 286 13.77 5.23 -18.85
C VAL A 286 13.86 6.75 -19.01
N LEU A 287 12.80 7.48 -18.68
CA LEU A 287 12.71 8.92 -18.97
C LEU A 287 13.48 9.80 -17.99
N LEU A 288 13.53 9.42 -16.69
CA LEU A 288 14.16 10.24 -15.68
C LEU A 288 15.63 9.89 -15.46
N TYR A 289 16.00 8.63 -15.69
CA TYR A 289 17.33 8.11 -15.34
C TYR A 289 18.10 7.49 -16.52
N GLY A 290 17.51 7.47 -17.72
CA GLY A 290 18.17 6.96 -18.93
C GLY A 290 18.39 5.45 -18.93
N PHE A 291 17.61 4.70 -18.17
CA PHE A 291 17.67 3.23 -18.18
C PHE A 291 17.35 2.68 -19.56
N SER A 292 17.99 1.56 -19.93
CA SER A 292 17.47 0.75 -21.03
C SER A 292 16.10 0.20 -20.66
N GLU A 293 15.21 0.01 -21.66
CA GLU A 293 13.89 -0.59 -21.42
C GLU A 293 14.02 -1.98 -20.75
N THR A 294 15.07 -2.71 -21.09
CA THR A 294 15.36 -4.04 -20.55
C THR A 294 15.74 -3.99 -19.08
N ASP A 295 16.63 -3.09 -18.66
CA ASP A 295 17.05 -2.97 -17.26
C ASP A 295 15.92 -2.41 -16.39
N ALA A 296 15.17 -1.46 -16.92
CA ALA A 296 13.99 -0.93 -16.24
C ALA A 296 12.91 -2.01 -16.06
N ALA A 297 12.71 -2.86 -17.08
CA ALA A 297 11.78 -3.99 -16.99
C ALA A 297 12.26 -5.06 -16.00
N ALA A 298 13.56 -5.40 -16.01
CA ALA A 298 14.14 -6.35 -15.05
C ALA A 298 13.91 -5.88 -13.61
N TYR A 299 14.17 -4.60 -13.33
CA TYR A 299 13.87 -3.97 -12.05
C TYR A 299 12.38 -4.08 -11.68
N ALA A 300 11.48 -3.62 -12.56
CA ALA A 300 10.06 -3.53 -12.26
C ALA A 300 9.42 -4.91 -12.08
N ILE A 301 9.76 -5.88 -12.93
CA ILE A 301 9.27 -7.27 -12.85
C ILE A 301 9.76 -7.93 -11.56
N PHE A 302 11.05 -7.78 -11.25
CA PHE A 302 11.60 -8.34 -10.02
C PHE A 302 10.97 -7.71 -8.78
N SER A 303 10.96 -6.39 -8.68
CA SER A 303 10.47 -5.67 -7.48
C SER A 303 9.03 -6.03 -7.17
N HIS A 304 8.16 -6.06 -8.18
CA HIS A 304 6.76 -6.42 -8.00
C HIS A 304 6.57 -7.92 -7.78
N GLY A 305 7.26 -8.75 -8.57
CA GLY A 305 7.16 -10.22 -8.47
C GLY A 305 7.67 -10.76 -7.14
N ALA A 306 8.80 -10.26 -6.64
CA ALA A 306 9.35 -10.65 -5.34
C ALA A 306 8.39 -10.29 -4.19
N GLN A 307 7.79 -9.11 -4.23
CA GLN A 307 6.77 -8.72 -3.25
C GLN A 307 5.54 -9.63 -3.32
N LEU A 308 5.03 -9.91 -4.53
CA LEU A 308 3.89 -10.81 -4.74
C LEU A 308 4.15 -12.18 -4.10
N VAL A 309 5.28 -12.80 -4.44
CA VAL A 309 5.66 -14.13 -3.93
C VAL A 309 5.74 -14.10 -2.40
N LEU A 310 6.40 -13.09 -1.84
CA LEU A 310 6.55 -12.98 -0.39
C LEU A 310 5.20 -12.76 0.31
N TYR A 311 4.33 -11.92 -0.23
CA TYR A 311 3.01 -11.67 0.37
C TYR A 311 2.12 -12.91 0.32
N VAL A 312 2.12 -13.63 -0.78
CA VAL A 312 1.37 -14.90 -0.90
C VAL A 312 1.92 -15.93 0.08
N ALA A 313 3.23 -16.10 0.18
CA ALA A 313 3.85 -17.02 1.13
C ALA A 313 3.50 -16.68 2.59
N LEU A 314 3.65 -15.41 2.97
CA LEU A 314 3.31 -14.95 4.32
C LEU A 314 1.79 -15.02 4.59
N ALA A 315 0.94 -14.80 3.59
CA ALA A 315 -0.51 -14.95 3.74
C ALA A 315 -0.90 -16.40 4.00
N VAL A 316 -0.29 -17.36 3.28
CA VAL A 316 -0.50 -18.80 3.53
C VAL A 316 -0.08 -19.19 4.94
N VAL A 317 1.10 -18.76 5.39
CA VAL A 317 1.56 -18.97 6.77
C VAL A 317 0.58 -18.34 7.76
N GLY A 318 0.12 -17.12 7.51
CA GLY A 318 -0.89 -16.44 8.33
C GLY A 318 -2.21 -17.21 8.42
N MET A 319 -2.67 -17.80 7.32
CA MET A 319 -3.88 -18.65 7.30
C MET A 319 -3.71 -19.89 8.19
N LEU A 320 -2.53 -20.50 8.17
CA LEU A 320 -2.25 -21.68 9.01
C LEU A 320 -2.14 -21.33 10.50
N LEU A 321 -1.57 -20.19 10.84
CA LEU A 321 -1.32 -19.79 12.24
C LEU A 321 -2.54 -19.12 12.90
N VAL A 322 -3.26 -18.30 12.16
CA VAL A 322 -4.32 -17.41 12.69
C VAL A 322 -5.69 -17.69 12.05
N GLY A 323 -5.72 -18.46 10.96
CA GLY A 323 -6.94 -18.79 10.22
C GLY A 323 -7.88 -19.75 10.95
N LEU A 324 -7.37 -20.61 11.83
CA LEU A 324 -8.19 -21.53 12.61
C LEU A 324 -8.82 -20.81 13.81
N PRO A 325 -10.11 -21.04 14.12
CA PRO A 325 -10.71 -20.53 15.34
C PRO A 325 -9.90 -21.10 16.52
N ARG A 326 -9.57 -20.23 17.49
CA ARG A 326 -9.05 -20.70 18.78
C ARG A 326 -10.13 -21.62 19.35
N LYS A 327 -9.81 -22.89 19.62
CA LYS A 327 -10.65 -23.73 20.48
C LYS A 327 -10.74 -22.98 21.81
N ASP A 328 -11.92 -22.44 22.10
CA ASP A 328 -12.19 -21.84 23.41
C ASP A 328 -11.85 -22.89 24.45
N GLN A 329 -11.04 -22.49 25.44
CA GLN A 329 -10.86 -23.21 26.70
C GLN A 329 -12.12 -23.04 27.56
N THR A 330 -13.28 -23.30 27.00
CA THR A 330 -14.57 -23.32 27.69
C THR A 330 -15.05 -24.76 27.83
N THR A 331 -14.28 -25.58 28.52
CA THR A 331 -14.82 -26.81 29.14
C THR A 331 -13.84 -27.26 30.22
N ASN A 332 -13.81 -26.52 31.34
CA ASN A 332 -13.38 -27.05 32.60
C ASN A 332 -14.05 -26.22 33.73
N ASP A 333 -15.37 -26.25 33.79
CA ASP A 333 -16.16 -26.02 34.99
C ASP A 333 -17.46 -26.81 34.83
N ALA A 334 -17.38 -28.09 35.14
CA ALA A 334 -18.47 -28.96 35.41
C ALA A 334 -18.13 -29.78 36.67
#